data_1a5d16d911c2923b6410c6aceb36ed42
#
_entry.id   1a5d16d911c2923b6410c6aceb36ed42
#
_cell.length_a   1.000
_cell.length_b   1.000
_cell.length_c   1.000
_cell.angle_alpha   90.00
_cell.angle_beta   90.00
_cell.angle_gamma   90.00
#
_symmetry.space_group_name_H-M   'P 1'
#
loop_
_entity.id
_entity.type
_entity.pdbx_description
1 polymer ?
#
loop_
_entity_poly.entity_id
_entity_poly.type
_entity_poly.pdbx_seq_one_letter_code
_entity_poly.pdbx_strand_id
1 'polypeptide(L)'
;MTIIPRAAWEDPAVPVAGPVAQLGVVSAIVWHYPGGNTGTLDTDAQKASYLRAEQRDYTSNRGYSLGYNWTVFPDGSIWEARGLLYQSAANGSASWNEHGFACQFATPTVQSDLTAAQIKAAQELTAYVTAAVHRPVGQWCHRDVRSQVWPAIASPGKWTTSCPGDLIYARCHDGQFKPADPPP
;
A
#
# COMPACT_ATOMS: atom_id res chain seq x y z
N MET A 1 7.89 -12.11 10.36
CA MET A 1 7.57 -11.48 9.06
C MET A 1 8.74 -11.63 8.09
N THR A 2 8.48 -11.99 6.84
CA THR A 2 9.48 -11.97 5.76
C THR A 2 8.99 -11.04 4.68
N ILE A 3 9.81 -10.06 4.30
CA ILE A 3 9.54 -9.17 3.17
C ILE A 3 10.37 -9.68 1.99
N ILE A 4 9.71 -9.97 0.88
CA ILE A 4 10.38 -10.30 -0.37
C ILE A 4 10.97 -9.01 -0.95
N PRO A 5 12.29 -8.93 -1.11
CA PRO A 5 12.94 -7.68 -1.51
C PRO A 5 12.63 -7.35 -2.97
N ARG A 6 12.60 -6.07 -3.28
CA ARG A 6 12.36 -5.55 -4.64
C ARG A 6 13.28 -6.18 -5.68
N ALA A 7 14.54 -6.41 -5.37
CA ALA A 7 15.49 -7.04 -6.27
C ALA A 7 15.08 -8.44 -6.76
N ALA A 8 14.16 -9.11 -6.08
CA ALA A 8 13.66 -10.43 -6.49
C ALA A 8 12.66 -10.37 -7.67
N TRP A 9 12.09 -9.19 -7.96
CA TRP A 9 11.03 -9.09 -8.95
C TRP A 9 11.12 -7.87 -9.90
N GLU A 10 11.85 -6.83 -9.52
CA GLU A 10 11.92 -5.57 -10.27
C GLU A 10 12.34 -5.76 -11.73
N ASP A 11 11.72 -5.02 -12.64
CA ASP A 11 12.20 -4.88 -14.01
C ASP A 11 13.30 -3.82 -14.03
N PRO A 12 14.56 -4.19 -14.28
CA PRO A 12 15.68 -3.24 -14.25
C PRO A 12 15.63 -2.17 -15.35
N ALA A 13 14.81 -2.37 -16.39
CA ALA A 13 14.64 -1.37 -17.44
C ALA A 13 13.79 -0.16 -17.01
N VAL A 14 12.98 -0.36 -15.96
CA VAL A 14 12.08 0.68 -15.42
C VAL A 14 12.16 0.70 -13.88
N PRO A 15 13.32 0.98 -13.28
CA PRO A 15 13.56 0.79 -11.87
C PRO A 15 12.58 1.61 -11.01
N VAL A 16 12.22 1.07 -9.86
CA VAL A 16 11.42 1.80 -8.87
C VAL A 16 12.26 2.94 -8.30
N ALA A 17 11.77 4.16 -8.47
CA ALA A 17 12.44 5.38 -8.04
C ALA A 17 11.44 6.41 -7.51
N GLY A 18 11.95 7.42 -6.83
CA GLY A 18 11.15 8.54 -6.31
C GLY A 18 11.93 9.40 -5.33
N PRO A 19 11.29 10.42 -4.76
CA PRO A 19 11.88 11.17 -3.65
C PRO A 19 12.20 10.23 -2.49
N VAL A 20 13.35 10.43 -1.86
CA VAL A 20 13.75 9.65 -0.67
C VAL A 20 12.80 9.94 0.49
N ALA A 21 12.36 8.91 1.16
CA ALA A 21 11.49 9.04 2.31
C ALA A 21 12.26 9.60 3.52
N GLN A 22 11.66 10.56 4.19
CA GLN A 22 12.17 11.09 5.46
C GLN A 22 11.43 10.38 6.61
N LEU A 23 12.00 9.31 7.16
CA LEU A 23 11.33 8.48 8.17
C LEU A 23 10.85 9.30 9.38
N GLY A 24 11.56 10.37 9.72
CA GLY A 24 11.18 11.27 10.81
C GLY A 24 9.87 12.02 10.62
N VAL A 25 9.32 12.13 9.43
CA VAL A 25 8.01 12.78 9.20
C VAL A 25 6.89 11.77 8.91
N VAL A 26 7.22 10.52 8.60
CA VAL A 26 6.22 9.48 8.32
C VAL A 26 5.39 9.18 9.58
N SER A 27 4.09 9.28 9.49
CA SER A 27 3.14 9.13 10.61
C SER A 27 1.96 8.21 10.28
N ALA A 28 1.90 7.67 9.07
CA ALA A 28 0.76 6.89 8.62
C ALA A 28 1.15 5.73 7.70
N ILE A 29 0.29 4.70 7.69
CA ILE A 29 0.16 3.74 6.60
C ILE A 29 -1.20 3.99 5.96
N VAL A 30 -1.21 4.11 4.65
CA VAL A 30 -2.43 4.28 3.84
C VAL A 30 -2.67 3.00 3.06
N TRP A 31 -3.81 2.38 3.32
CA TRP A 31 -4.20 1.11 2.72
C TRP A 31 -4.96 1.30 1.42
N HIS A 32 -4.61 0.49 0.44
CA HIS A 32 -5.12 0.52 -0.91
C HIS A 32 -5.52 -0.88 -1.41
N TYR A 33 -6.21 -0.90 -2.54
CA TYR A 33 -6.35 -2.06 -3.41
C TYR A 33 -5.99 -1.63 -4.85
N PRO A 34 -5.69 -2.56 -5.76
CA PRO A 34 -5.18 -2.21 -7.09
C PRO A 34 -6.20 -1.55 -8.02
N GLY A 35 -7.48 -1.49 -7.63
CA GLY A 35 -8.54 -0.87 -8.44
C GLY A 35 -9.05 -1.74 -9.58
N GLY A 36 -8.56 -2.97 -9.71
CA GLY A 36 -8.95 -3.96 -10.71
C GLY A 36 -8.83 -5.37 -10.17
N ASN A 37 -9.25 -6.34 -10.97
CA ASN A 37 -9.12 -7.75 -10.63
C ASN A 37 -7.68 -8.21 -10.87
N THR A 38 -7.03 -8.76 -9.84
CA THR A 38 -5.68 -9.32 -10.00
C THR A 38 -5.73 -10.78 -10.48
N GLY A 39 -6.88 -11.43 -10.39
CA GLY A 39 -6.99 -12.87 -10.53
C GLY A 39 -6.35 -13.62 -9.35
N THR A 40 -6.13 -14.93 -9.55
CA THR A 40 -5.38 -15.74 -8.59
C THR A 40 -3.87 -15.54 -8.81
N LEU A 41 -3.14 -15.31 -7.73
CA LEU A 41 -1.69 -15.08 -7.72
C LEU A 41 -1.08 -16.08 -6.73
N ASP A 42 -1.09 -17.36 -7.14
CA ASP A 42 -0.77 -18.49 -6.24
C ASP A 42 0.74 -18.76 -6.14
N THR A 43 1.51 -18.34 -7.15
CA THR A 43 2.95 -18.60 -7.20
C THR A 43 3.76 -17.29 -7.14
N ASP A 44 4.98 -17.34 -6.64
CA ASP A 44 5.87 -16.18 -6.61
C ASP A 44 6.18 -15.65 -8.02
N ALA A 45 6.21 -16.53 -9.03
CA ALA A 45 6.38 -16.12 -10.43
C ALA A 45 5.20 -15.27 -10.92
N GLN A 46 3.96 -15.63 -10.56
CA GLN A 46 2.76 -14.86 -10.90
C GLN A 46 2.75 -13.50 -10.17
N LYS A 47 3.09 -13.48 -8.88
CA LYS A 47 3.19 -12.25 -8.08
C LYS A 47 4.25 -11.29 -8.63
N ALA A 48 5.43 -11.83 -8.97
CA ALA A 48 6.51 -11.05 -9.60
C ALA A 48 6.08 -10.51 -10.97
N SER A 49 5.38 -11.30 -11.79
CA SER A 49 4.86 -10.87 -13.09
C SER A 49 3.82 -9.75 -12.93
N TYR A 50 2.92 -9.89 -11.95
CA TYR A 50 1.92 -8.88 -11.62
C TYR A 50 2.59 -7.55 -11.23
N LEU A 51 3.56 -7.57 -10.31
CA LEU A 51 4.27 -6.36 -9.87
C LEU A 51 5.05 -5.70 -11.01
N ARG A 52 5.69 -6.48 -11.88
CA ARG A 52 6.37 -5.94 -13.07
C ARG A 52 5.38 -5.31 -14.07
N ALA A 53 4.21 -5.90 -14.25
CA ALA A 53 3.18 -5.32 -15.11
C ALA A 53 2.68 -3.99 -14.55
N GLU A 54 2.42 -3.93 -13.24
CA GLU A 54 2.01 -2.71 -12.54
C GLU A 54 3.12 -1.65 -12.59
N GLN A 55 4.38 -2.02 -12.39
CA GLN A 55 5.53 -1.13 -12.51
C GLN A 55 5.61 -0.48 -13.90
N ARG A 56 5.44 -1.27 -14.97
CA ARG A 56 5.43 -0.76 -16.35
C ARG A 56 4.24 0.14 -16.63
N ASP A 57 3.04 -0.22 -16.13
CA ASP A 57 1.84 0.62 -16.26
C ASP A 57 2.05 1.99 -15.62
N TYR A 58 2.55 2.02 -14.40
CA TYR A 58 2.83 3.28 -13.70
C TYR A 58 3.84 4.13 -14.47
N THR A 59 4.92 3.53 -14.97
CA THR A 59 5.96 4.25 -15.72
C THR A 59 5.43 4.78 -17.06
N SER A 60 4.70 3.96 -17.81
CA SER A 60 4.25 4.30 -19.16
C SER A 60 3.04 5.24 -19.17
N ASN A 61 2.09 5.05 -18.24
CA ASN A 61 0.80 5.73 -18.27
C ASN A 61 0.67 6.85 -17.23
N ARG A 62 1.52 6.87 -16.19
CA ARG A 62 1.44 7.84 -15.09
C ARG A 62 2.68 8.73 -14.96
N GLY A 63 3.75 8.42 -15.68
CA GLY A 63 4.97 9.22 -15.70
C GLY A 63 5.80 9.14 -14.42
N TYR A 64 5.56 8.14 -13.56
CA TYR A 64 6.36 7.86 -12.36
C TYR A 64 6.40 6.35 -12.11
N SER A 65 7.37 5.88 -11.36
CA SER A 65 7.47 4.45 -11.03
C SER A 65 6.35 4.03 -10.06
N LEU A 66 6.21 2.72 -9.83
CA LEU A 66 5.19 2.11 -8.98
C LEU A 66 4.89 2.95 -7.71
N GLY A 67 3.61 3.19 -7.43
CA GLY A 67 3.17 4.14 -6.42
C GLY A 67 3.25 3.64 -4.97
N TYR A 68 3.22 2.33 -4.77
CA TYR A 68 3.11 1.70 -3.45
C TYR A 68 4.48 1.42 -2.82
N ASN A 69 4.50 1.35 -1.49
CA ASN A 69 5.69 0.94 -0.74
C ASN A 69 5.75 -0.59 -0.59
N TRP A 70 4.63 -1.23 -0.35
CA TRP A 70 4.51 -2.69 -0.29
C TRP A 70 3.21 -3.19 -0.90
N THR A 71 3.24 -4.45 -1.35
CA THR A 71 2.05 -5.21 -1.76
C THR A 71 1.92 -6.43 -0.86
N VAL A 72 0.74 -6.65 -0.30
CA VAL A 72 0.39 -7.82 0.52
C VAL A 72 -0.50 -8.74 -0.29
N PHE A 73 -0.01 -9.96 -0.58
CA PHE A 73 -0.72 -10.95 -1.37
C PHE A 73 -1.65 -11.84 -0.51
N PRO A 74 -2.61 -12.59 -1.12
CA PRO A 74 -3.59 -13.38 -0.38
C PRO A 74 -3.01 -14.44 0.57
N ASP A 75 -1.82 -14.95 0.29
CA ASP A 75 -1.08 -15.88 1.14
C ASP A 75 -0.38 -15.21 2.33
N GLY A 76 -0.49 -13.87 2.43
CA GLY A 76 0.16 -13.06 3.46
C GLY A 76 1.62 -12.69 3.14
N SER A 77 2.15 -13.07 1.99
CA SER A 77 3.49 -12.62 1.59
C SER A 77 3.50 -11.11 1.34
N ILE A 78 4.54 -10.44 1.86
CA ILE A 78 4.74 -9.00 1.72
C ILE A 78 5.88 -8.78 0.72
N TRP A 79 5.60 -8.04 -0.32
CA TRP A 79 6.56 -7.74 -1.39
C TRP A 79 6.92 -6.26 -1.38
N GLU A 80 8.22 -5.99 -1.27
CA GLU A 80 8.73 -4.63 -1.27
C GLU A 80 8.64 -4.02 -2.67
N ALA A 81 8.12 -2.79 -2.76
CA ALA A 81 8.17 -1.95 -3.94
C ALA A 81 9.04 -0.71 -3.65
N ARG A 82 8.48 0.40 -3.22
CA ARG A 82 9.26 1.58 -2.78
C ARG A 82 9.94 1.37 -1.43
N GLY A 83 9.43 0.47 -0.61
CA GLY A 83 9.95 0.15 0.72
C GLY A 83 10.01 1.35 1.65
N LEU A 84 10.99 1.34 2.54
CA LEU A 84 11.30 2.49 3.41
C LEU A 84 12.13 3.57 2.70
N LEU A 85 12.71 3.25 1.54
CA LEU A 85 13.67 4.14 0.86
C LEU A 85 12.98 5.33 0.20
N TYR A 86 11.83 5.14 -0.42
CA TYR A 86 11.17 6.17 -1.20
C TYR A 86 9.80 6.56 -0.63
N GLN A 87 9.45 7.85 -0.77
CA GLN A 87 8.09 8.31 -0.53
C GLN A 87 7.10 7.54 -1.39
N SER A 88 5.87 7.38 -0.90
CA SER A 88 4.80 6.82 -1.72
C SER A 88 4.45 7.75 -2.90
N ALA A 89 3.71 7.23 -3.88
CA ALA A 89 3.14 8.02 -4.95
C ALA A 89 1.67 7.65 -5.24
N ALA A 90 1.00 7.02 -4.26
CA ALA A 90 -0.36 6.52 -4.39
C ALA A 90 -1.40 7.22 -3.49
N ASN A 91 -0.97 8.06 -2.53
CA ASN A 91 -1.86 8.65 -1.53
C ASN A 91 -2.64 9.89 -2.02
N GLY A 92 -2.45 10.29 -3.27
CA GLY A 92 -3.28 11.31 -3.93
C GLY A 92 -2.91 12.77 -3.65
N SER A 93 -1.93 13.05 -2.77
CA SER A 93 -1.34 14.38 -2.61
C SER A 93 0.12 14.30 -2.21
N ALA A 94 0.89 15.36 -2.49
CA ALA A 94 2.31 15.42 -2.13
C ALA A 94 2.52 15.25 -0.61
N SER A 95 1.73 15.95 0.20
CA SER A 95 1.81 15.87 1.65
C SER A 95 1.53 14.46 2.17
N TRP A 96 0.48 13.80 1.69
CA TRP A 96 0.19 12.42 2.10
C TRP A 96 1.21 11.41 1.57
N ASN A 97 1.83 11.66 0.42
CA ASN A 97 2.92 10.84 -0.09
C ASN A 97 4.19 10.95 0.76
N GLU A 98 4.45 12.13 1.32
CA GLU A 98 5.58 12.39 2.21
C GLU A 98 5.36 11.79 3.61
N HIS A 99 4.15 11.93 4.18
CA HIS A 99 3.85 11.57 5.56
C HIS A 99 3.25 10.17 5.73
N GLY A 100 2.91 9.48 4.63
CA GLY A 100 2.28 8.16 4.69
C GLY A 100 2.88 7.18 3.69
N PHE A 101 3.20 5.99 4.15
CA PHE A 101 3.52 4.88 3.27
C PHE A 101 2.25 4.27 2.69
N ALA A 102 2.23 4.04 1.38
CA ALA A 102 1.13 3.40 0.67
C ALA A 102 1.35 1.88 0.62
N CYS A 103 0.38 1.12 1.12
CA CYS A 103 0.38 -0.34 1.06
C CYS A 103 -0.87 -0.82 0.34
N GLN A 104 -0.71 -1.70 -0.64
CA GLN A 104 -1.86 -2.30 -1.31
C GLN A 104 -2.06 -3.76 -0.90
N PHE A 105 -3.32 -4.18 -0.85
CA PHE A 105 -3.68 -5.58 -0.79
C PHE A 105 -4.00 -6.06 -2.20
N ALA A 106 -3.23 -7.00 -2.73
CA ALA A 106 -3.61 -7.70 -3.95
C ALA A 106 -4.81 -8.62 -3.63
N THR A 107 -5.99 -8.26 -4.12
CA THR A 107 -7.21 -9.03 -3.93
C THR A 107 -7.71 -9.55 -5.28
N PRO A 108 -8.24 -10.78 -5.35
CA PRO A 108 -8.72 -11.36 -6.60
C PRO A 108 -9.72 -10.47 -7.34
N THR A 109 -10.61 -9.82 -6.59
CA THR A 109 -11.53 -8.79 -7.11
C THR A 109 -11.59 -7.60 -6.15
N VAL A 110 -12.09 -6.47 -6.63
CA VAL A 110 -12.30 -5.26 -5.82
C VAL A 110 -13.33 -5.45 -4.68
N GLN A 111 -14.10 -6.53 -4.72
CA GLN A 111 -15.10 -6.88 -3.70
C GLN A 111 -14.65 -8.02 -2.81
N SER A 112 -13.45 -8.57 -3.03
CA SER A 112 -12.92 -9.64 -2.20
C SER A 112 -12.56 -9.12 -0.82
N ASP A 113 -12.88 -9.91 0.19
CA ASP A 113 -12.40 -9.67 1.53
C ASP A 113 -10.95 -10.13 1.69
N LEU A 114 -10.30 -9.64 2.73
CA LEU A 114 -8.93 -10.03 3.06
C LEU A 114 -8.90 -11.43 3.69
N THR A 115 -7.89 -12.18 3.34
CA THR A 115 -7.59 -13.44 4.04
C THR A 115 -7.06 -13.15 5.45
N ALA A 116 -7.17 -14.14 6.35
CA ALA A 116 -6.54 -14.06 7.67
C ALA A 116 -5.02 -13.84 7.57
N ALA A 117 -4.39 -14.39 6.55
CA ALA A 117 -2.96 -14.21 6.28
C ALA A 117 -2.63 -12.76 5.90
N GLN A 118 -3.46 -12.12 5.08
CA GLN A 118 -3.29 -10.70 4.74
C GLN A 118 -3.48 -9.79 5.96
N ILE A 119 -4.46 -10.07 6.81
CA ILE A 119 -4.69 -9.29 8.04
C ILE A 119 -3.47 -9.40 8.96
N LYS A 120 -2.97 -10.61 9.18
CA LYS A 120 -1.76 -10.84 9.97
C LYS A 120 -0.54 -10.11 9.37
N ALA A 121 -0.36 -10.19 8.06
CA ALA A 121 0.72 -9.50 7.36
C ALA A 121 0.63 -7.97 7.51
N ALA A 122 -0.58 -7.40 7.47
CA ALA A 122 -0.80 -5.97 7.71
C ALA A 122 -0.40 -5.56 9.13
N GLN A 123 -0.72 -6.36 10.15
CA GLN A 123 -0.30 -6.14 11.53
C GLN A 123 1.23 -6.17 11.67
N GLU A 124 1.86 -7.17 11.07
CA GLU A 124 3.34 -7.32 11.08
C GLU A 124 4.02 -6.17 10.33
N LEU A 125 3.48 -5.74 9.19
CA LEU A 125 3.99 -4.60 8.43
C LEU A 125 3.83 -3.28 9.21
N THR A 126 2.71 -3.11 9.91
CA THR A 126 2.49 -1.96 10.79
C THR A 126 3.51 -1.92 11.92
N ALA A 127 3.78 -3.05 12.56
CA ALA A 127 4.83 -3.15 13.58
C ALA A 127 6.23 -2.82 13.02
N TYR A 128 6.54 -3.33 11.83
CA TYR A 128 7.79 -3.05 11.13
C TYR A 128 7.98 -1.56 10.83
N VAL A 129 6.96 -0.91 10.26
CA VAL A 129 7.01 0.53 9.96
C VAL A 129 7.12 1.33 11.25
N THR A 130 6.32 1.00 12.28
CA THR A 130 6.37 1.64 13.60
C THR A 130 7.79 1.60 14.19
N ALA A 131 8.45 0.44 14.12
CA ALA A 131 9.84 0.31 14.57
C ALA A 131 10.81 1.16 13.75
N ALA A 132 10.64 1.19 12.43
CA ALA A 132 11.51 1.96 11.54
C ALA A 132 11.40 3.49 11.73
N VAL A 133 10.20 3.99 12.04
CA VAL A 133 9.96 5.43 12.27
C VAL A 133 10.04 5.83 13.75
N HIS A 134 10.26 4.88 14.66
CA HIS A 134 10.38 5.06 16.11
C HIS A 134 9.16 5.72 16.78
N ARG A 135 7.97 5.51 16.23
CA ARG A 135 6.71 6.03 16.78
C ARG A 135 5.51 5.27 16.22
N PRO A 136 4.36 5.25 16.93
CA PRO A 136 3.13 4.69 16.39
C PRO A 136 2.73 5.38 15.08
N VAL A 137 2.24 4.60 14.10
CA VAL A 137 1.71 5.09 12.84
C VAL A 137 0.20 4.93 12.78
N GLY A 138 -0.49 5.95 12.28
CA GLY A 138 -1.93 5.91 12.03
C GLY A 138 -2.27 4.95 10.88
N GLN A 139 -3.45 4.33 10.97
CA GLN A 139 -3.99 3.46 9.93
C GLN A 139 -5.06 4.22 9.17
N TRP A 140 -4.89 4.40 7.89
CA TRP A 140 -5.76 5.17 7.02
C TRP A 140 -6.10 4.39 5.76
N CYS A 141 -7.22 4.71 5.15
CA CYS A 141 -7.57 4.24 3.82
C CYS A 141 -7.44 5.38 2.80
N HIS A 142 -7.17 5.04 1.54
CA HIS A 142 -7.07 6.05 0.48
C HIS A 142 -8.34 6.94 0.42
N ARG A 143 -9.51 6.37 0.69
CA ARG A 143 -10.79 7.09 0.79
C ARG A 143 -10.77 8.19 1.85
N ASP A 144 -10.19 7.92 3.03
CA ASP A 144 -10.09 8.90 4.12
C ASP A 144 -9.16 10.05 3.75
N VAL A 145 -8.02 9.70 3.18
CA VAL A 145 -7.02 10.67 2.73
C VAL A 145 -7.63 11.61 1.69
N ARG A 146 -8.36 11.07 0.73
CA ARG A 146 -9.05 11.86 -0.29
C ARG A 146 -10.09 12.80 0.30
N SER A 147 -10.87 12.36 1.26
CA SER A 147 -11.89 13.20 1.90
C SER A 147 -11.31 14.39 2.66
N GLN A 148 -10.08 14.26 3.19
CA GLN A 148 -9.41 15.33 3.91
C GLN A 148 -8.76 16.38 2.98
N VAL A 149 -8.27 15.94 1.82
CA VAL A 149 -7.53 16.83 0.89
C VAL A 149 -8.46 17.64 0.01
N TRP A 150 -9.62 17.11 -0.35
CA TRP A 150 -10.47 17.66 -1.41
C TRP A 150 -11.67 18.52 -0.99
N PRO A 151 -12.13 18.56 0.27
CA PRO A 151 -13.25 19.47 0.62
C PRO A 151 -12.94 20.93 0.33
N ALA A 152 -11.65 21.28 0.27
CA ALA A 152 -11.19 22.66 0.07
C ALA A 152 -10.98 23.08 -1.40
N ILE A 153 -10.98 22.14 -2.37
CA ILE A 153 -10.44 22.44 -3.72
C ILE A 153 -11.37 22.06 -4.87
N ALA A 154 -12.36 21.17 -4.71
CA ALA A 154 -13.06 20.62 -5.87
C ALA A 154 -14.58 20.58 -5.78
N SER A 155 -15.19 20.71 -6.94
CA SER A 155 -16.61 20.47 -7.17
C SER A 155 -17.03 19.09 -6.65
N PRO A 156 -18.18 18.98 -5.95
CA PRO A 156 -18.70 17.71 -5.47
C PRO A 156 -18.81 16.70 -6.62
N GLY A 157 -18.30 15.50 -6.42
CA GLY A 157 -18.50 14.36 -7.31
C GLY A 157 -17.34 13.95 -8.22
N LYS A 158 -16.30 14.76 -8.41
CA LYS A 158 -15.21 14.43 -9.35
C LYS A 158 -14.03 13.63 -8.78
N TRP A 159 -13.91 13.49 -7.46
CA TRP A 159 -12.67 13.01 -6.84
C TRP A 159 -12.86 12.03 -5.69
N THR A 160 -13.99 11.36 -5.63
CA THR A 160 -14.21 10.26 -4.69
C THR A 160 -13.52 9.01 -5.21
N THR A 161 -12.88 8.27 -4.32
CA THR A 161 -12.34 6.95 -4.61
C THR A 161 -13.06 5.90 -3.77
N SER A 162 -13.35 4.74 -4.34
CA SER A 162 -13.82 3.57 -3.60
C SER A 162 -12.68 2.79 -2.94
N CYS A 163 -11.43 3.15 -3.21
CA CYS A 163 -10.25 2.49 -2.66
C CYS A 163 -10.19 2.66 -1.13
N PRO A 164 -9.98 1.59 -0.37
CA PRO A 164 -9.60 0.23 -0.77
C PRO A 164 -10.78 -0.76 -0.92
N GLY A 165 -11.99 -0.32 -1.16
CA GLY A 165 -13.21 -1.13 -1.13
C GLY A 165 -13.82 -1.19 0.27
N ASP A 166 -15.13 -1.51 0.33
CA ASP A 166 -15.87 -1.37 1.60
C ASP A 166 -15.41 -2.37 2.66
N LEU A 167 -15.08 -3.60 2.29
CA LEU A 167 -14.65 -4.63 3.24
C LEU A 167 -13.29 -4.30 3.86
N ILE A 168 -12.31 -3.89 3.04
CA ILE A 168 -11.00 -3.49 3.54
C ILE A 168 -11.11 -2.20 4.38
N TYR A 169 -11.96 -1.28 3.95
CA TYR A 169 -12.25 -0.05 4.68
C TYR A 169 -12.78 -0.34 6.08
N ALA A 170 -13.80 -1.20 6.20
CA ALA A 170 -14.35 -1.62 7.48
C ALA A 170 -13.28 -2.23 8.39
N ARG A 171 -12.46 -3.15 7.87
CA ARG A 171 -11.38 -3.78 8.66
C ARG A 171 -10.35 -2.80 9.17
N CYS A 172 -9.99 -1.79 8.37
CA CYS A 172 -9.08 -0.73 8.78
C CYS A 172 -9.68 0.08 9.95
N HIS A 173 -10.93 0.50 9.83
CA HIS A 173 -11.63 1.28 10.85
C HIS A 173 -11.93 0.50 12.12
N ASP A 174 -12.12 -0.82 12.03
CA ASP A 174 -12.21 -1.72 13.18
C ASP A 174 -10.85 -1.96 13.87
N GLY A 175 -9.79 -1.36 13.35
CA GLY A 175 -8.46 -1.45 13.93
C GLY A 175 -7.74 -2.79 13.69
N GLN A 176 -8.20 -3.59 12.74
CA GLN A 176 -7.66 -4.95 12.50
C GLN A 176 -6.22 -4.95 11.96
N PHE A 177 -5.70 -3.82 11.47
CA PHE A 177 -4.32 -3.69 10.97
C PHE A 177 -3.34 -3.14 12.02
N LYS A 178 -3.82 -2.83 13.22
CA LYS A 178 -2.93 -2.48 14.33
C LYS A 178 -2.09 -3.71 14.73
N PRO A 179 -0.85 -3.52 15.18
CA PRO A 179 -0.08 -4.61 15.73
C PRO A 179 -0.88 -5.32 16.84
N ALA A 180 -0.81 -6.66 16.87
CA ALA A 180 -1.30 -7.37 18.04
C ALA A 180 -0.53 -6.90 19.29
N ASP A 181 -1.23 -6.76 20.41
CA ASP A 181 -0.55 -6.48 21.67
C ASP A 181 0.52 -7.55 21.91
N PRO A 182 1.70 -7.16 22.43
CA PRO A 182 2.69 -8.15 22.80
C PRO A 182 2.07 -9.15 23.80
N PRO A 183 2.39 -10.44 23.69
CA PRO A 183 1.92 -11.40 24.65
C PRO A 183 2.33 -10.95 26.07
N PRO A 184 1.48 -11.16 27.07
CA PRO A 184 1.74 -10.77 28.44
C PRO A 184 2.98 -11.43 29.03
#